data_00e1921b90f14bc864dca53d92df33e8
#
_entry.id   00e1921b90f14bc864dca53d92df33e8
#
_cell.length_a   1.000
_cell.length_b   1.000
_cell.length_c   1.000
_cell.angle_alpha   90.00
_cell.angle_beta   90.00
_cell.angle_gamma   90.00
#
_symmetry.space_group_name_H-M   'P 1'
#
loop_
_entity.id
_entity.type
_entity.pdbx_description
1 polymer ?
#
loop_
_entity_poly.entity_id
_entity_poly.type
_entity_poly.pdbx_seq_one_letter_code
_entity_poly.pdbx_strand_id
1 'polypeptide(L)'
;DFVKIGDYARGNGVHTPFTIKLSSPVEDAKFVRFTITKAYEDRVSCAEMEFYEASSNKFDPATIFADNMGLQLKVGVTEKQIKQIPNEYLKELGLALLSGNYESAYRLADYRPYQNPAVMATANKTSKYSLRDNPTGIYAKAGETLAIFVDDIYEGGRISMLIQDLNGGYNNSKTYELSEGYNEITVEVGGLIYILNHVNDDIPLRHEDADNDQKRNIEAKTVKVHFANGKVNGYFDIQKNKESDWAQIRDNAKYQEIDILGEYSHLTWRISDFKKYNTEITKTIENLDRLVYLEEEFMGLVKYGKMFNNRMHFSIDYKAKSPNASDYRTVYNASDYYAEPFCKPENFPTRCWGPAHEVGHCNQTRPGLKWAGLTEVTNNIMSLFIQTSFGRPCKLLVDGCTLKDENDQTLGTYNNIYQGATSLIVDGKRPHCLPGIANITRETQLVPFWQLKLYMIDVLGKTDFYHKLYEYFRTHESPSDKGENQGMNQLDFVRQVCDISGLNMLDFFEKWGFLYPVKTTLNDYGNKAFEITEEQI
;
A
#
# COMPACT_ATOMS: atom_id res chain seq x y z
N ASP A 1 -10.36 50.96 8.51
CA ASP A 1 -11.45 50.39 7.68
C ASP A 1 -10.88 49.27 6.85
N PHE A 2 -11.69 48.21 6.57
CA PHE A 2 -11.29 47.11 5.73
C PHE A 2 -11.49 47.47 4.25
N VAL A 3 -10.50 47.17 3.44
CA VAL A 3 -10.58 47.30 1.97
C VAL A 3 -10.89 45.93 1.39
N LYS A 4 -11.90 45.84 0.52
CA LYS A 4 -12.24 44.58 -0.16
C LYS A 4 -11.21 44.26 -1.23
N ILE A 5 -10.60 43.07 -1.15
CA ILE A 5 -9.53 42.63 -2.05
C ILE A 5 -10.01 41.58 -3.06
N GLY A 6 -11.18 41.00 -2.86
CA GLY A 6 -11.76 40.07 -3.82
C GLY A 6 -13.04 39.40 -3.36
N ASP A 7 -13.74 38.78 -4.31
CA ASP A 7 -14.85 37.87 -4.08
C ASP A 7 -14.50 36.53 -4.70
N TYR A 8 -14.71 35.47 -3.93
CA TYR A 8 -14.36 34.12 -4.36
C TYR A 8 -15.59 33.23 -4.16
N ALA A 9 -15.94 32.50 -5.21
CA ALA A 9 -17.03 31.56 -5.15
C ALA A 9 -16.49 30.14 -5.27
N ARG A 10 -17.03 29.23 -4.49
CA ARG A 10 -16.71 27.83 -4.53
C ARG A 10 -17.97 26.99 -4.72
N GLY A 11 -17.90 25.90 -5.47
CA GLY A 11 -19.02 25.00 -5.66
C GLY A 11 -19.44 24.35 -4.33
N ASN A 12 -20.71 24.00 -4.21
CA ASN A 12 -21.24 23.30 -3.05
C ASN A 12 -20.54 21.95 -2.83
N GLY A 13 -20.31 21.59 -1.57
CA GLY A 13 -19.78 20.27 -1.20
C GLY A 13 -18.29 20.04 -1.49
N VAL A 14 -17.49 21.10 -1.72
CA VAL A 14 -16.03 20.95 -1.88
C VAL A 14 -15.36 21.03 -0.52
N HIS A 15 -14.77 19.94 -0.06
CA HIS A 15 -14.08 19.82 1.24
C HIS A 15 -12.56 19.82 1.13
N THR A 16 -12.01 20.06 -0.05
CA THR A 16 -10.55 20.12 -0.26
C THR A 16 -10.01 21.49 0.12
N PRO A 17 -8.80 21.63 0.64
CA PRO A 17 -8.10 22.91 0.72
C PRO A 17 -8.06 23.58 -0.64
N PHE A 18 -8.09 24.89 -0.66
CA PHE A 18 -7.95 25.66 -1.88
C PHE A 18 -7.13 26.92 -1.60
N THR A 19 -6.39 27.35 -2.58
CA THR A 19 -5.58 28.54 -2.50
C THR A 19 -6.24 29.68 -3.29
N ILE A 20 -6.40 30.81 -2.65
CA ILE A 20 -6.82 32.04 -3.30
C ILE A 20 -5.57 32.85 -3.61
N LYS A 21 -5.21 32.95 -4.88
CA LYS A 21 -4.12 33.81 -5.31
C LYS A 21 -4.68 35.22 -5.55
N LEU A 22 -4.18 36.21 -4.83
CA LEU A 22 -4.52 37.60 -5.06
C LEU A 22 -3.88 38.08 -6.37
N SER A 23 -4.59 38.89 -7.14
CA SER A 23 -4.09 39.50 -8.38
C SER A 23 -2.90 40.46 -8.12
N SER A 24 -2.83 41.01 -6.92
CA SER A 24 -1.70 41.84 -6.45
C SER A 24 -1.48 41.59 -4.95
N PRO A 25 -0.23 41.60 -4.49
CA PRO A 25 0.06 41.56 -3.06
C PRO A 25 -0.60 42.74 -2.35
N VAL A 26 -1.01 42.54 -1.09
CA VAL A 26 -1.50 43.60 -0.21
C VAL A 26 -0.37 43.93 0.73
N GLU A 27 0.14 45.17 0.63
CA GLU A 27 1.23 45.64 1.48
C GLU A 27 0.70 46.07 2.86
N ASP A 28 1.51 45.87 3.90
CA ASP A 28 1.24 46.33 5.29
C ASP A 28 -0.08 45.83 5.90
N ALA A 29 -0.59 44.69 5.47
CA ALA A 29 -1.82 44.13 6.02
C ALA A 29 -1.60 43.64 7.46
N LYS A 30 -2.27 44.28 8.41
CA LYS A 30 -2.23 43.87 9.82
C LYS A 30 -3.35 42.93 10.21
N PHE A 31 -4.46 43.01 9.49
CA PHE A 31 -5.66 42.22 9.75
C PHE A 31 -6.27 41.77 8.41
N VAL A 32 -6.71 40.54 8.36
CA VAL A 32 -7.49 39.99 7.24
C VAL A 32 -8.89 39.66 7.76
N ARG A 33 -9.91 40.07 7.03
CA ARG A 33 -11.31 39.70 7.29
C ARG A 33 -11.78 38.80 6.16
N PHE A 34 -12.18 37.60 6.51
CA PHE A 34 -12.86 36.70 5.60
C PHE A 34 -14.37 36.75 5.94
N THR A 35 -15.20 37.16 4.98
CA THR A 35 -16.64 37.27 5.18
C THR A 35 -17.32 36.27 4.24
N ILE A 36 -18.00 35.30 4.80
CA ILE A 36 -18.79 34.34 4.06
C ILE A 36 -20.17 34.91 3.86
N THR A 37 -20.53 35.15 2.62
CA THR A 37 -21.82 35.80 2.27
C THR A 37 -22.88 34.78 1.88
N LYS A 38 -22.51 33.58 1.55
CA LYS A 38 -23.42 32.49 1.23
C LYS A 38 -22.82 31.16 1.71
N ALA A 39 -23.60 30.39 2.43
CA ALA A 39 -23.26 29.08 2.93
C ALA A 39 -24.32 28.09 2.49
N TYR A 40 -23.95 26.80 2.48
CA TYR A 40 -24.92 25.73 2.34
C TYR A 40 -25.57 25.45 3.71
N GLU A 41 -26.88 25.37 3.76
CA GLU A 41 -27.66 25.12 5.00
C GLU A 41 -27.29 26.01 6.19
N ASP A 42 -26.96 27.26 5.96
CA ASP A 42 -26.59 28.24 7.00
C ASP A 42 -25.40 27.81 7.91
N ARG A 43 -24.61 26.85 7.48
CA ARG A 43 -23.44 26.36 8.20
C ARG A 43 -22.17 26.58 7.42
N VAL A 44 -21.14 26.99 8.12
CA VAL A 44 -19.78 27.13 7.61
C VAL A 44 -18.82 26.53 8.62
N SER A 45 -17.89 25.76 8.14
CA SER A 45 -16.75 25.30 8.92
C SER A 45 -15.45 25.63 8.17
N CYS A 46 -14.47 26.11 8.91
CA CYS A 46 -13.12 26.29 8.43
C CYS A 46 -12.21 25.53 9.40
N ALA A 47 -11.49 24.53 8.91
CA ALA A 47 -10.59 23.75 9.75
C ALA A 47 -9.29 24.50 9.99
N GLU A 48 -8.79 25.19 8.96
CA GLU A 48 -7.53 25.94 9.00
C GLU A 48 -7.57 27.05 7.96
N MET A 49 -6.86 28.14 8.23
CA MET A 49 -6.69 29.24 7.29
C MET A 49 -5.26 29.74 7.39
N GLU A 50 -4.55 29.64 6.28
CA GLU A 50 -3.16 30.07 6.16
C GLU A 50 -3.07 31.33 5.31
N PHE A 51 -2.18 32.23 5.68
CA PHE A 51 -1.87 33.43 4.92
C PHE A 51 -0.39 33.40 4.55
N TYR A 52 -0.14 33.56 3.27
CA TYR A 52 1.22 33.56 2.74
C TYR A 52 1.67 34.96 2.39
N GLU A 53 2.84 35.34 2.86
CA GLU A 53 3.50 36.57 2.44
C GLU A 53 4.05 36.40 1.03
N ALA A 54 3.74 37.34 0.13
CA ALA A 54 4.43 37.40 -1.15
C ALA A 54 5.86 37.87 -0.89
N SER A 55 6.81 36.95 -0.95
CA SER A 55 8.22 37.32 -0.88
C SER A 55 8.56 38.28 -2.01
N SER A 56 8.94 39.49 -1.70
CA SER A 56 9.41 40.50 -2.65
C SER A 56 10.63 40.05 -3.45
N ASN A 57 11.27 38.95 -3.04
CA ASN A 57 12.48 38.37 -3.64
C ASN A 57 12.23 37.07 -4.42
N LYS A 58 10.99 36.56 -4.55
CA LYS A 58 10.74 35.38 -5.36
C LYS A 58 10.71 35.77 -6.84
N PHE A 59 11.67 35.21 -7.56
CA PHE A 59 11.72 35.31 -9.01
C PHE A 59 10.46 34.64 -9.63
N ASP A 60 9.76 35.38 -10.49
CA ASP A 60 8.64 34.84 -11.23
C ASP A 60 9.16 34.10 -12.48
N PRO A 61 9.04 32.77 -12.54
CA PRO A 61 9.47 31.99 -13.71
C PRO A 61 8.81 32.45 -15.01
N ALA A 62 7.58 32.98 -14.95
CA ALA A 62 6.86 33.49 -16.12
C ALA A 62 7.53 34.70 -16.78
N THR A 63 8.55 35.31 -16.18
CA THR A 63 9.35 36.36 -16.82
C THR A 63 10.29 35.81 -17.90
N ILE A 64 10.72 34.58 -17.78
CA ILE A 64 11.71 33.90 -18.65
C ILE A 64 11.08 32.73 -19.42
N PHE A 65 10.26 31.91 -18.77
CA PHE A 65 9.61 30.77 -19.39
C PHE A 65 8.28 31.16 -20.07
N ALA A 66 8.00 30.55 -21.22
CA ALA A 66 6.80 30.80 -22.01
C ALA A 66 5.61 29.94 -21.56
N ASP A 67 5.89 28.83 -20.89
CA ASP A 67 4.88 27.87 -20.40
C ASP A 67 4.92 27.77 -18.87
N ASN A 68 3.88 27.20 -18.29
CA ASN A 68 3.73 26.99 -16.85
C ASN A 68 4.59 25.83 -16.31
N MET A 69 5.22 25.04 -17.20
CA MET A 69 6.05 23.89 -16.85
C MET A 69 7.55 24.20 -16.86
N GLY A 70 7.96 25.42 -17.28
CA GLY A 70 9.36 25.80 -17.35
C GLY A 70 10.14 25.04 -18.42
N LEU A 71 9.49 24.61 -19.52
CA LEU A 71 10.10 23.80 -20.59
C LEU A 71 10.45 24.59 -21.82
N GLN A 72 9.89 25.78 -21.99
CA GLN A 72 10.10 26.64 -23.12
C GLN A 72 10.53 28.04 -22.68
N LEU A 73 11.60 28.54 -23.28
CA LEU A 73 12.01 29.93 -23.07
C LEU A 73 11.15 30.87 -23.92
N LYS A 74 10.86 32.07 -23.42
CA LYS A 74 10.24 33.11 -24.22
C LYS A 74 11.11 33.49 -25.43
N VAL A 75 10.48 33.81 -26.52
CA VAL A 75 11.18 34.27 -27.73
C VAL A 75 12.04 35.49 -27.41
N GLY A 76 13.30 35.44 -27.78
CA GLY A 76 14.24 36.54 -27.56
C GLY A 76 14.91 36.60 -26.21
N VAL A 77 14.64 35.65 -25.32
CA VAL A 77 15.39 35.51 -24.04
C VAL A 77 16.87 35.23 -24.36
N THR A 78 17.76 35.98 -23.72
CA THR A 78 19.21 35.90 -23.90
C THR A 78 19.88 35.20 -22.72
N GLU A 79 21.05 34.63 -22.95
CA GLU A 79 21.88 34.05 -21.90
C GLU A 79 22.16 35.05 -20.76
N LYS A 80 22.34 36.34 -21.10
CA LYS A 80 22.55 37.39 -20.10
C LYS A 80 21.34 37.53 -19.14
N GLN A 81 20.13 37.48 -19.69
CA GLN A 81 18.91 37.54 -18.85
C GLN A 81 18.75 36.29 -17.97
N ILE A 82 19.07 35.12 -18.52
CA ILE A 82 19.02 33.86 -17.74
C ILE A 82 20.05 33.88 -16.61
N LYS A 83 21.26 34.39 -16.85
CA LYS A 83 22.32 34.54 -15.82
C LYS A 83 21.93 35.50 -14.69
N GLN A 84 20.96 36.37 -14.89
CA GLN A 84 20.45 37.29 -13.88
C GLN A 84 19.35 36.67 -13.00
N ILE A 85 18.86 35.44 -13.30
CA ILE A 85 17.90 34.73 -12.48
C ILE A 85 18.52 34.48 -11.10
N PRO A 86 17.88 34.93 -9.99
CA PRO A 86 18.43 34.75 -8.65
C PRO A 86 18.38 33.31 -8.16
N ASN A 87 17.39 32.54 -8.63
CA ASN A 87 17.26 31.12 -8.30
C ASN A 87 18.20 30.29 -9.18
N GLU A 88 19.17 29.64 -8.57
CA GLU A 88 20.21 28.88 -9.27
C GLU A 88 19.66 27.73 -10.10
N TYR A 89 18.65 27.02 -9.59
CA TYR A 89 18.04 25.87 -10.30
C TYR A 89 17.31 26.30 -11.57
N LEU A 90 16.57 27.43 -11.51
CA LEU A 90 15.90 27.98 -12.68
C LEU A 90 16.90 28.59 -13.68
N LYS A 91 18.02 29.11 -13.18
CA LYS A 91 19.12 29.56 -14.03
C LYS A 91 19.75 28.40 -14.78
N GLU A 92 20.08 27.31 -14.11
CA GLU A 92 20.63 26.10 -14.72
C GLU A 92 19.67 25.51 -15.75
N LEU A 93 18.38 25.41 -15.40
CA LEU A 93 17.33 24.97 -16.32
C LEU A 93 17.28 25.85 -17.57
N GLY A 94 17.25 27.18 -17.39
CA GLY A 94 17.19 28.12 -18.52
C GLY A 94 18.43 28.03 -19.43
N LEU A 95 19.63 27.88 -18.87
CA LEU A 95 20.86 27.68 -19.65
C LEU A 95 20.87 26.34 -20.40
N ALA A 96 20.39 25.26 -19.77
CA ALA A 96 20.28 23.94 -20.40
C ALA A 96 19.29 23.96 -21.57
N LEU A 97 18.13 24.61 -21.42
CA LEU A 97 17.15 24.80 -22.48
C LEU A 97 17.71 25.66 -23.63
N LEU A 98 18.39 26.77 -23.31
CA LEU A 98 18.97 27.66 -24.32
C LEU A 98 20.03 26.94 -25.17
N SER A 99 20.84 26.09 -24.55
CA SER A 99 21.88 25.29 -25.24
C SER A 99 21.34 24.03 -25.93
N GLY A 100 20.07 23.66 -25.74
CA GLY A 100 19.49 22.43 -26.25
C GLY A 100 19.98 21.14 -25.56
N ASN A 101 20.62 21.27 -24.39
CA ASN A 101 21.21 20.13 -23.64
C ASN A 101 20.35 19.69 -22.44
N TYR A 102 19.08 20.11 -22.39
CA TYR A 102 18.21 19.72 -21.28
C TYR A 102 17.75 18.28 -21.44
N GLU A 103 18.06 17.45 -20.45
CA GLU A 103 17.62 16.06 -20.37
C GLU A 103 16.38 15.96 -19.49
N SER A 104 15.22 15.68 -20.09
CA SER A 104 13.93 15.59 -19.39
C SER A 104 13.62 14.20 -18.84
N ALA A 105 14.41 13.18 -19.15
CA ALA A 105 14.20 11.80 -18.68
C ALA A 105 14.10 11.75 -17.15
N TYR A 106 13.02 11.15 -16.64
CA TYR A 106 12.61 11.11 -15.22
C TYR A 106 12.27 12.47 -14.60
N ARG A 107 12.66 13.59 -15.21
CA ARG A 107 12.37 14.93 -14.69
C ARG A 107 10.98 15.41 -15.05
N LEU A 108 10.50 15.02 -16.22
CA LEU A 108 9.17 15.36 -16.73
C LEU A 108 8.38 14.07 -16.93
N ALA A 109 7.27 13.95 -16.24
CA ALA A 109 6.40 12.79 -16.38
C ALA A 109 4.94 13.11 -16.08
N ASP A 110 4.07 12.27 -16.63
CA ASP A 110 2.64 12.25 -16.37
C ASP A 110 2.36 11.26 -15.23
N TYR A 111 1.71 11.72 -14.17
CA TYR A 111 1.39 10.93 -12.99
C TYR A 111 -0.09 10.57 -12.96
N ARG A 112 -0.39 9.30 -13.16
CA ARG A 112 -1.75 8.79 -13.21
C ARG A 112 -2.48 8.97 -11.89
N PRO A 113 -3.79 9.23 -11.92
CA PRO A 113 -4.60 9.15 -10.72
C PRO A 113 -4.77 7.68 -10.31
N TYR A 114 -4.90 7.45 -9.01
CA TYR A 114 -5.27 6.15 -8.46
C TYR A 114 -6.10 6.34 -7.19
N GLN A 115 -6.95 5.35 -6.93
CA GLN A 115 -7.82 5.39 -5.76
C GLN A 115 -6.99 5.38 -4.48
N ASN A 116 -7.40 6.13 -3.48
CA ASN A 116 -6.79 6.01 -2.16
C ASN A 116 -6.95 4.57 -1.67
N PRO A 117 -5.83 3.87 -1.35
CA PRO A 117 -5.90 2.47 -0.97
C PRO A 117 -6.75 2.18 0.28
N ALA A 118 -7.07 3.21 1.08
CA ALA A 118 -7.97 3.08 2.21
C ALA A 118 -9.39 2.70 1.80
N VAL A 119 -9.86 3.15 0.64
CA VAL A 119 -11.19 2.85 0.11
C VAL A 119 -11.33 1.35 -0.15
N MET A 120 -10.42 0.79 -0.96
CA MET A 120 -10.42 -0.64 -1.28
C MET A 120 -10.17 -1.50 -0.05
N ALA A 121 -9.26 -1.07 0.85
CA ALA A 121 -8.98 -1.78 2.09
C ALA A 121 -10.22 -1.87 3.00
N THR A 122 -10.99 -0.79 3.10
CA THR A 122 -12.24 -0.77 3.86
C THR A 122 -13.28 -1.70 3.24
N ALA A 123 -13.47 -1.62 1.92
CA ALA A 123 -14.42 -2.48 1.19
C ALA A 123 -14.04 -3.96 1.28
N ASN A 124 -12.73 -4.28 1.25
CA ASN A 124 -12.22 -5.65 1.31
C ASN A 124 -11.97 -6.14 2.74
N LYS A 125 -12.08 -5.27 3.75
CA LYS A 125 -11.74 -5.55 5.15
C LYS A 125 -10.31 -6.09 5.32
N THR A 126 -9.36 -5.50 4.59
CA THR A 126 -7.94 -5.90 4.52
C THR A 126 -7.01 -4.76 4.94
N SER A 127 -5.71 -4.92 4.79
CA SER A 127 -4.76 -3.80 4.89
C SER A 127 -4.76 -2.98 3.59
N LYS A 128 -4.25 -1.75 3.69
CA LYS A 128 -4.11 -0.83 2.57
C LYS A 128 -2.90 -1.22 1.73
N TYR A 129 -3.04 -1.21 0.40
CA TYR A 129 -1.92 -1.36 -0.53
C TYR A 129 -1.14 -0.04 -0.67
N SER A 130 -0.14 0.00 -1.54
CA SER A 130 0.83 1.09 -1.59
C SER A 130 0.21 2.49 -1.73
N LEU A 131 0.85 3.47 -1.08
CA LEU A 131 0.69 4.90 -1.42
C LEU A 131 1.65 5.35 -2.54
N ARG A 132 2.67 4.55 -2.89
CA ARG A 132 3.82 4.93 -3.70
C ARG A 132 3.76 4.44 -5.14
N ASP A 133 2.57 4.43 -5.73
CA ASP A 133 2.34 3.88 -7.07
C ASP A 133 2.92 4.71 -8.23
N ASN A 134 3.33 5.97 -7.96
CA ASN A 134 3.93 6.87 -8.92
C ASN A 134 5.35 7.29 -8.48
N PRO A 135 6.38 6.43 -8.61
CA PRO A 135 7.75 6.85 -8.39
C PRO A 135 8.20 7.84 -9.46
N THR A 136 9.03 8.79 -9.07
CA THR A 136 9.56 9.80 -10.00
C THR A 136 10.88 9.39 -10.64
N GLY A 137 11.63 8.51 -9.99
CA GLY A 137 13.03 8.24 -10.33
C GLY A 137 13.97 9.39 -9.94
N ILE A 138 13.48 10.34 -9.14
CA ILE A 138 14.27 11.45 -8.58
C ILE A 138 14.51 11.16 -7.09
N TYR A 139 15.65 11.61 -6.58
CA TYR A 139 15.95 11.65 -5.16
C TYR A 139 16.57 12.99 -4.76
N ALA A 140 16.44 13.33 -3.50
CA ALA A 140 17.05 14.52 -2.91
C ALA A 140 17.65 14.20 -1.54
N LYS A 141 18.51 15.06 -1.02
CA LYS A 141 19.03 15.00 0.35
C LYS A 141 18.26 15.96 1.24
N ALA A 142 18.17 15.65 2.52
CA ALA A 142 17.61 16.56 3.51
C ALA A 142 18.33 17.93 3.44
N GLY A 143 17.56 19.01 3.47
CA GLY A 143 18.02 20.38 3.32
C GLY A 143 18.20 20.86 1.87
N GLU A 144 18.09 19.99 0.86
CA GLU A 144 18.08 20.41 -0.55
C GLU A 144 16.72 21.08 -0.89
N THR A 145 16.76 22.13 -1.71
CA THR A 145 15.56 22.78 -2.22
C THR A 145 15.24 22.25 -3.61
N LEU A 146 14.00 21.82 -3.81
CA LEU A 146 13.47 21.36 -5.09
C LEU A 146 12.67 22.48 -5.77
N ALA A 147 12.92 22.68 -7.04
CA ALA A 147 12.17 23.53 -7.95
C ALA A 147 11.28 22.64 -8.82
N ILE A 148 9.97 22.70 -8.61
CA ILE A 148 9.00 21.78 -9.18
C ILE A 148 7.92 22.58 -9.89
N PHE A 149 7.60 22.21 -11.12
CA PHE A 149 6.45 22.74 -11.85
C PHE A 149 5.37 21.67 -11.92
N VAL A 150 4.14 22.08 -11.71
CA VAL A 150 2.95 21.22 -11.76
C VAL A 150 1.98 21.82 -12.77
N ASP A 151 1.51 21.00 -13.68
CA ASP A 151 0.47 21.38 -14.65
C ASP A 151 -0.89 21.54 -13.98
N ASP A 152 -1.91 21.86 -14.76
CA ASP A 152 -3.26 22.05 -14.26
C ASP A 152 -3.75 20.84 -13.45
N ILE A 153 -4.24 21.10 -12.25
CA ILE A 153 -4.82 20.10 -11.37
C ILE A 153 -6.33 20.07 -11.59
N TYR A 154 -6.90 18.90 -11.84
CA TYR A 154 -8.33 18.75 -12.07
C TYR A 154 -9.16 19.13 -10.84
N GLU A 155 -10.41 19.50 -11.05
CA GLU A 155 -11.32 19.96 -9.98
C GLU A 155 -11.42 18.89 -8.86
N GLY A 156 -11.13 19.28 -7.64
CA GLY A 156 -11.12 18.38 -6.48
C GLY A 156 -9.86 17.50 -6.36
N GLY A 157 -8.96 17.55 -7.34
CA GLY A 157 -7.67 16.86 -7.28
C GLY A 157 -6.75 17.46 -6.22
N ARG A 158 -5.91 16.60 -5.64
CA ARG A 158 -4.84 16.99 -4.72
C ARG A 158 -3.58 16.27 -5.13
N ILE A 159 -2.56 17.03 -5.38
CA ILE A 159 -1.25 16.51 -5.75
C ILE A 159 -0.29 16.78 -4.61
N SER A 160 0.42 15.76 -4.18
CA SER A 160 1.47 15.93 -3.20
C SER A 160 2.72 15.13 -3.57
N MET A 161 3.85 15.56 -3.04
CA MET A 161 5.13 14.89 -3.17
C MET A 161 5.45 14.19 -1.85
N LEU A 162 5.68 12.88 -1.88
CA LEU A 162 6.20 12.14 -0.75
C LEU A 162 7.68 11.85 -0.97
N ILE A 163 8.52 12.13 0.02
CA ILE A 163 9.94 11.75 0.04
C ILE A 163 10.20 10.80 1.20
N GLN A 164 11.02 9.76 0.98
CA GLN A 164 11.27 8.70 1.94
C GLN A 164 12.73 8.31 2.06
N ASP A 165 13.23 8.27 3.30
CA ASP A 165 14.52 7.72 3.66
C ASP A 165 14.36 6.38 4.42
N LEU A 166 14.60 5.27 3.73
CA LEU A 166 14.50 3.94 4.30
C LEU A 166 15.59 3.62 5.35
N ASN A 167 16.69 4.38 5.41
CA ASN A 167 17.67 4.25 6.50
C ASN A 167 17.09 4.62 7.86
N GLY A 168 16.14 5.54 7.88
CA GLY A 168 15.36 5.89 9.05
C GLY A 168 14.23 4.90 9.36
N GLY A 169 14.01 3.90 8.51
CA GLY A 169 12.88 2.98 8.51
C GLY A 169 11.72 3.49 7.67
N TYR A 170 10.75 2.60 7.41
CA TYR A 170 9.65 2.89 6.49
C TYR A 170 8.87 4.18 6.82
N ASN A 171 8.72 4.51 8.10
CA ASN A 171 7.97 5.70 8.52
C ASN A 171 8.79 7.01 8.46
N ASN A 172 10.08 6.95 8.12
CA ASN A 172 10.89 8.14 7.92
C ASN A 172 10.62 8.76 6.54
N SER A 173 9.51 9.46 6.46
CA SER A 173 9.01 10.09 5.25
C SER A 173 8.33 11.42 5.56
N LYS A 174 8.26 12.29 4.56
CA LYS A 174 7.54 13.56 4.63
C LYS A 174 6.73 13.78 3.37
N THR A 175 5.54 14.31 3.52
CA THR A 175 4.66 14.67 2.41
C THR A 175 4.56 16.19 2.32
N TYR A 176 4.59 16.71 1.10
CA TYR A 176 4.48 18.14 0.78
C TYR A 176 3.37 18.31 -0.24
N GLU A 177 2.41 19.19 0.04
CA GLU A 177 1.38 19.56 -0.93
C GLU A 177 2.00 20.35 -2.08
N LEU A 178 1.54 20.08 -3.30
CA LEU A 178 1.95 20.78 -4.50
C LEU A 178 0.78 21.59 -5.06
N SER A 179 1.06 22.81 -5.49
CA SER A 179 0.12 23.70 -6.17
C SER A 179 0.42 23.75 -7.67
N GLU A 180 -0.55 24.11 -8.47
CA GLU A 180 -0.35 24.41 -9.89
C GLU A 180 0.76 25.45 -10.09
N GLY A 181 1.52 25.30 -11.14
CA GLY A 181 2.65 26.15 -11.49
C GLY A 181 3.91 25.83 -10.69
N TYR A 182 4.67 26.85 -10.36
CA TYR A 182 5.99 26.72 -9.72
C TYR A 182 5.91 26.55 -8.22
N ASN A 183 6.56 25.50 -7.72
CA ASN A 183 6.73 25.18 -6.30
C ASN A 183 8.22 25.18 -5.95
N GLU A 184 8.59 25.73 -4.79
CA GLU A 184 9.92 25.69 -4.24
C GLU A 184 9.88 25.08 -2.84
N ILE A 185 10.43 23.88 -2.68
CA ILE A 185 10.30 23.08 -1.46
C ILE A 185 11.66 22.67 -0.94
N THR A 186 12.00 23.13 0.26
CA THR A 186 13.17 22.61 0.98
C THR A 186 12.75 21.34 1.71
N VAL A 187 13.35 20.20 1.34
CA VAL A 187 12.96 18.90 1.91
C VAL A 187 13.62 18.66 3.26
N GLU A 188 12.84 18.24 4.24
CA GLU A 188 13.30 17.93 5.59
C GLU A 188 13.92 16.53 5.69
N VAL A 189 13.46 15.60 4.85
CA VAL A 189 13.90 14.21 4.77
C VAL A 189 14.51 13.99 3.40
N GLY A 190 15.63 13.28 3.31
CA GLY A 190 16.19 12.85 2.03
C GLY A 190 15.56 11.55 1.55
N GLY A 191 15.75 11.18 0.29
CA GLY A 191 15.33 9.89 -0.22
C GLY A 191 14.71 9.90 -1.62
N LEU A 192 14.12 8.78 -1.98
CA LEU A 192 13.35 8.63 -3.22
C LEU A 192 12.04 9.43 -3.13
N ILE A 193 11.61 9.96 -4.27
CA ILE A 193 10.46 10.85 -4.38
C ILE A 193 9.33 10.17 -5.16
N TYR A 194 8.11 10.34 -4.66
CA TYR A 194 6.87 9.80 -5.23
C TYR A 194 5.83 10.90 -5.37
N ILE A 195 5.05 10.89 -6.44
CA ILE A 195 3.90 11.79 -6.60
C ILE A 195 2.62 11.06 -6.19
N LEU A 196 1.87 11.67 -5.29
CA LEU A 196 0.60 11.18 -4.83
C LEU A 196 -0.52 11.93 -5.58
N ASN A 197 -1.20 11.23 -6.48
CA ASN A 197 -2.38 11.70 -7.18
C ASN A 197 -3.56 10.80 -6.80
N HIS A 198 -4.02 10.95 -5.53
CA HIS A 198 -5.06 10.12 -4.96
C HIS A 198 -6.45 10.65 -5.26
N VAL A 199 -7.34 9.75 -5.69
CA VAL A 199 -8.77 10.00 -5.83
C VAL A 199 -9.50 9.31 -4.69
N ASN A 200 -10.31 10.05 -3.97
CA ASN A 200 -11.23 9.50 -2.98
C ASN A 200 -12.65 9.53 -3.56
N ASP A 201 -13.10 8.40 -4.08
CA ASP A 201 -14.47 8.25 -4.61
C ASP A 201 -15.54 8.31 -3.50
N ASP A 202 -15.11 8.12 -2.23
CA ASP A 202 -15.98 7.95 -1.06
C ASP A 202 -15.87 9.09 -0.05
N ILE A 203 -15.44 10.27 -0.46
CA ILE A 203 -15.70 11.44 0.40
C ILE A 203 -17.20 11.74 0.23
N PRO A 204 -18.06 11.36 1.19
CA PRO A 204 -19.45 11.76 1.11
C PRO A 204 -19.47 13.27 1.05
N LEU A 205 -20.13 13.82 0.07
CA LEU A 205 -20.50 15.22 0.07
C LEU A 205 -21.24 15.44 1.39
N ARG A 206 -20.70 16.25 2.27
CA ARG A 206 -21.18 16.41 3.65
C ARG A 206 -22.60 16.94 3.72
N HIS A 207 -23.13 17.35 2.59
CA HIS A 207 -24.47 17.86 2.37
C HIS A 207 -24.99 17.31 1.05
N GLU A 208 -25.20 16.02 1.02
CA GLU A 208 -26.11 15.43 0.06
C GLU A 208 -27.49 15.94 0.46
N ASP A 209 -28.15 16.64 -0.44
CA ASP A 209 -29.61 16.73 -0.37
C ASP A 209 -30.11 15.31 -0.31
N ALA A 210 -30.94 15.01 0.67
CA ALA A 210 -31.44 13.64 0.89
C ALA A 210 -32.10 13.01 -0.35
N ASP A 211 -32.39 13.80 -1.36
CA ASP A 211 -32.99 13.39 -2.63
C ASP A 211 -32.00 13.24 -3.80
N ASN A 212 -30.71 13.53 -3.60
CA ASN A 212 -29.71 13.41 -4.65
C ASN A 212 -28.56 12.48 -4.24
N ASP A 213 -28.72 11.20 -4.56
CA ASP A 213 -27.63 10.21 -4.62
C ASP A 213 -26.55 10.54 -5.68
N GLN A 214 -26.31 11.81 -5.95
CA GLN A 214 -25.26 12.22 -6.85
C GLN A 214 -23.94 12.24 -6.08
N LYS A 215 -23.32 11.06 -6.01
CA LYS A 215 -21.87 10.98 -5.86
C LYS A 215 -21.26 11.89 -6.90
N ARG A 216 -20.54 12.91 -6.44
CA ARG A 216 -19.80 13.78 -7.36
C ARG A 216 -18.72 12.92 -8.00
N ASN A 217 -18.93 12.48 -9.24
CA ASN A 217 -17.91 11.83 -10.04
C ASN A 217 -16.83 12.88 -10.34
N ILE A 218 -15.80 12.91 -9.50
CA ILE A 218 -14.58 13.65 -9.81
C ILE A 218 -13.95 12.89 -10.97
N GLU A 219 -13.89 13.50 -12.14
CA GLU A 219 -13.12 12.96 -13.25
C GLU A 219 -11.64 13.15 -12.95
N ALA A 220 -11.05 12.12 -12.37
CA ALA A 220 -9.64 12.13 -12.04
C ALA A 220 -8.79 12.11 -13.30
N LYS A 221 -7.78 12.98 -13.36
CA LYS A 221 -6.90 13.13 -14.52
C LYS A 221 -5.45 12.91 -14.13
N THR A 222 -4.69 12.50 -15.11
CA THR A 222 -3.23 12.53 -15.06
C THR A 222 -2.75 13.96 -14.89
N VAL A 223 -1.79 14.18 -13.99
CA VAL A 223 -1.17 15.49 -13.78
C VAL A 223 0.31 15.38 -14.15
N LYS A 224 0.75 16.32 -14.96
CA LYS A 224 2.16 16.42 -15.37
C LYS A 224 2.95 17.19 -14.31
N VAL A 225 4.11 16.64 -13.93
CA VAL A 225 5.03 17.29 -13.00
C VAL A 225 6.42 17.31 -13.59
N HIS A 226 7.09 18.46 -13.44
CA HIS A 226 8.46 18.68 -13.90
C HIS A 226 9.34 19.07 -12.73
N PHE A 227 10.36 18.26 -12.45
CA PHE A 227 11.43 18.55 -11.50
C PHE A 227 12.58 19.25 -12.20
N ALA A 228 12.69 20.57 -12.05
CA ALA A 228 13.77 21.34 -12.66
C ALA A 228 15.15 20.95 -12.13
N ASN A 229 15.22 20.49 -10.88
CA ASN A 229 16.42 19.98 -10.23
C ASN A 229 16.14 18.65 -9.49
N GLY A 230 16.96 18.29 -8.52
CA GLY A 230 16.97 16.96 -7.92
C GLY A 230 17.90 16.01 -8.68
N LYS A 231 18.17 14.84 -8.13
CA LYS A 231 19.12 13.88 -8.71
C LYS A 231 18.37 12.73 -9.35
N VAL A 232 18.71 12.43 -10.60
CA VAL A 232 18.12 11.31 -11.32
C VAL A 232 18.72 10.00 -10.82
N ASN A 233 17.85 9.10 -10.37
CA ASN A 233 18.14 7.71 -10.03
C ASN A 233 17.63 6.74 -11.09
N GLY A 234 16.47 7.06 -11.66
CA GLY A 234 15.70 6.17 -12.50
C GLY A 234 14.90 5.15 -11.69
N TYR A 235 14.05 4.42 -12.38
CA TYR A 235 13.30 3.25 -11.91
C TYR A 235 12.99 2.37 -13.12
N PHE A 236 12.62 1.10 -12.86
CA PHE A 236 12.16 0.19 -13.91
C PHE A 236 10.64 0.01 -13.81
N ASP A 237 9.95 0.11 -14.94
CA ASP A 237 8.51 -0.11 -15.04
C ASP A 237 8.24 -1.03 -16.23
N ILE A 238 7.71 -2.23 -15.97
CA ILE A 238 7.47 -3.23 -17.02
C ILE A 238 6.53 -2.73 -18.12
N GLN A 239 5.69 -1.73 -17.82
CA GLN A 239 4.80 -1.12 -18.83
C GLN A 239 5.52 -0.11 -19.75
N LYS A 240 6.69 0.37 -19.35
CA LYS A 240 7.45 1.41 -20.06
C LYS A 240 8.80 0.92 -20.58
N ASN A 241 9.41 -0.03 -19.91
CA ASN A 241 10.77 -0.51 -20.17
C ASN A 241 10.76 -1.95 -20.66
N LYS A 242 11.80 -2.31 -21.39
CA LYS A 242 12.09 -3.68 -21.84
C LYS A 242 13.23 -4.25 -21.00
N GLU A 243 13.38 -5.58 -20.98
CA GLU A 243 14.51 -6.24 -20.32
C GLU A 243 15.86 -5.68 -20.76
N SER A 244 16.00 -5.30 -22.04
CA SER A 244 17.24 -4.70 -22.58
C SER A 244 17.63 -3.37 -21.92
N ASP A 245 16.67 -2.64 -21.34
CA ASP A 245 16.90 -1.33 -20.73
C ASP A 245 17.44 -1.48 -19.29
N TRP A 246 17.22 -2.66 -18.69
CA TRP A 246 17.51 -2.90 -17.30
C TRP A 246 18.98 -2.66 -16.92
N ALA A 247 19.90 -3.16 -17.71
CA ALA A 247 21.33 -3.02 -17.41
C ALA A 247 21.72 -1.54 -17.31
N GLN A 248 21.23 -0.71 -18.23
CA GLN A 248 21.50 0.73 -18.23
C GLN A 248 20.83 1.44 -17.04
N ILE A 249 19.56 1.15 -16.76
CA ILE A 249 18.83 1.73 -15.62
C ILE A 249 19.53 1.36 -14.31
N ARG A 250 19.83 0.07 -14.11
CA ARG A 250 20.51 -0.45 -12.93
C ARG A 250 21.89 0.21 -12.71
N ASP A 251 22.69 0.30 -13.76
CA ASP A 251 24.06 0.77 -13.65
C ASP A 251 24.14 2.29 -13.49
N ASN A 252 23.16 3.02 -14.02
CA ASN A 252 23.03 4.47 -13.86
C ASN A 252 22.46 4.90 -12.50
N ALA A 253 21.78 4.01 -11.77
CA ALA A 253 21.21 4.32 -10.47
C ALA A 253 22.32 4.76 -9.48
N LYS A 254 22.07 5.90 -8.81
CA LYS A 254 23.02 6.56 -7.91
C LYS A 254 22.59 6.52 -6.45
N TYR A 255 21.30 6.37 -6.19
CA TYR A 255 20.79 6.20 -4.84
C TYR A 255 20.94 4.73 -4.40
N GLN A 256 20.84 4.48 -3.09
CA GLN A 256 21.08 3.13 -2.56
C GLN A 256 19.97 2.15 -2.88
N GLU A 257 18.73 2.63 -3.07
CA GLU A 257 17.58 1.83 -3.50
C GLU A 257 17.14 2.23 -4.90
N ILE A 258 16.37 1.35 -5.52
CA ILE A 258 15.69 1.57 -6.79
C ILE A 258 14.28 0.98 -6.72
N ASP A 259 13.33 1.64 -7.38
CA ASP A 259 11.97 1.16 -7.54
C ASP A 259 11.84 0.31 -8.80
N ILE A 260 11.16 -0.82 -8.66
CA ILE A 260 10.85 -1.78 -9.72
C ILE A 260 9.34 -1.98 -9.73
N LEU A 261 8.69 -1.65 -10.84
CA LEU A 261 7.23 -1.73 -10.98
C LEU A 261 6.80 -2.86 -11.90
N GLY A 262 5.95 -3.71 -11.37
CA GLY A 262 5.14 -4.66 -12.10
C GLY A 262 3.74 -4.12 -12.41
N GLU A 263 2.84 -5.01 -12.80
CA GLU A 263 1.42 -4.71 -12.94
C GLU A 263 0.74 -4.65 -11.56
N TYR A 264 1.02 -5.63 -10.69
CA TYR A 264 0.42 -5.80 -9.36
C TYR A 264 1.40 -5.55 -8.22
N SER A 265 2.70 -5.46 -8.50
CA SER A 265 3.75 -5.35 -7.51
C SER A 265 4.61 -4.10 -7.68
N HIS A 266 5.10 -3.59 -6.57
CA HIS A 266 6.11 -2.53 -6.50
C HIS A 266 7.20 -2.99 -5.53
N LEU A 267 8.42 -3.17 -6.01
CA LEU A 267 9.57 -3.55 -5.19
C LEU A 267 10.52 -2.36 -5.05
N THR A 268 10.80 -1.94 -3.83
CA THR A 268 11.89 -0.99 -3.52
C THR A 268 13.01 -1.75 -2.81
N TRP A 269 14.16 -1.91 -3.49
CA TRP A 269 15.26 -2.73 -3.00
C TRP A 269 16.63 -2.12 -3.29
N ARG A 270 17.67 -2.62 -2.59
CA ARG A 270 19.05 -2.16 -2.76
C ARG A 270 19.55 -2.38 -4.18
N ILE A 271 20.07 -1.32 -4.79
CA ILE A 271 20.67 -1.41 -6.13
C ILE A 271 21.94 -2.29 -6.13
N SER A 272 22.67 -2.35 -5.02
CA SER A 272 23.84 -3.20 -4.88
C SER A 272 23.54 -4.69 -5.02
N ASP A 273 22.37 -5.15 -4.53
CA ASP A 273 21.95 -6.54 -4.65
C ASP A 273 21.55 -6.86 -6.10
N PHE A 274 20.85 -5.94 -6.77
CA PHE A 274 20.54 -6.08 -8.18
C PHE A 274 21.82 -6.13 -9.05
N LYS A 275 22.78 -5.25 -8.77
CA LYS A 275 24.09 -5.26 -9.47
C LYS A 275 24.85 -6.57 -9.25
N LYS A 276 24.71 -7.17 -8.08
CA LYS A 276 25.38 -8.42 -7.71
C LYS A 276 24.72 -9.67 -8.29
N TYR A 277 23.39 -9.70 -8.31
CA TYR A 277 22.65 -10.93 -8.50
C TYR A 277 21.70 -10.94 -9.71
N ASN A 278 21.14 -9.78 -10.10
CA ASN A 278 20.03 -9.76 -11.03
C ASN A 278 20.48 -9.59 -12.48
N THR A 279 20.12 -10.58 -13.31
CA THR A 279 20.32 -10.55 -14.76
C THR A 279 19.03 -10.49 -15.56
N GLU A 280 17.88 -10.80 -14.93
CA GLU A 280 16.56 -10.89 -15.56
C GLU A 280 15.51 -10.20 -14.69
N ILE A 281 15.32 -8.87 -14.89
CA ILE A 281 14.40 -8.09 -14.06
C ILE A 281 12.94 -8.41 -14.35
N THR A 282 12.59 -8.67 -15.61
CA THR A 282 11.23 -9.07 -16.00
C THR A 282 10.80 -10.32 -15.25
N LYS A 283 11.68 -11.31 -15.09
CA LYS A 283 11.38 -12.53 -14.35
C LYS A 283 11.15 -12.29 -12.85
N THR A 284 11.90 -11.35 -12.26
CA THR A 284 11.65 -10.91 -10.88
C THR A 284 10.25 -10.34 -10.74
N ILE A 285 9.85 -9.46 -11.67
CA ILE A 285 8.53 -8.82 -11.68
C ILE A 285 7.43 -9.86 -11.88
N GLU A 286 7.57 -10.75 -12.88
CA GLU A 286 6.60 -11.83 -13.13
C GLU A 286 6.34 -12.70 -11.90
N ASN A 287 7.37 -13.01 -11.12
CA ASN A 287 7.23 -13.77 -9.89
C ASN A 287 6.43 -13.02 -8.83
N LEU A 288 6.70 -11.73 -8.63
CA LEU A 288 6.00 -10.90 -7.64
C LEU A 288 4.57 -10.61 -8.08
N ASP A 289 4.36 -10.25 -9.33
CA ASP A 289 3.03 -10.01 -9.90
C ASP A 289 2.16 -11.28 -9.81
N ARG A 290 2.74 -12.43 -10.15
CA ARG A 290 2.04 -13.71 -10.02
C ARG A 290 1.66 -14.02 -8.58
N LEU A 291 2.53 -13.73 -7.61
CA LEU A 291 2.22 -13.91 -6.19
C LEU A 291 1.01 -13.05 -5.81
N VAL A 292 1.05 -11.74 -6.08
CA VAL A 292 -0.02 -10.82 -5.71
C VAL A 292 -1.32 -11.19 -6.40
N TYR A 293 -1.29 -11.42 -7.71
CA TYR A 293 -2.46 -11.81 -8.49
C TYR A 293 -3.11 -13.09 -7.96
N LEU A 294 -2.31 -14.13 -7.66
CA LEU A 294 -2.82 -15.41 -7.16
C LEU A 294 -3.46 -15.28 -5.78
N GLU A 295 -2.94 -14.44 -4.88
CA GLU A 295 -3.58 -14.19 -3.60
C GLU A 295 -4.91 -13.44 -3.75
N GLU A 296 -4.95 -12.41 -4.59
CA GLU A 296 -6.19 -11.68 -4.88
C GLU A 296 -7.23 -12.57 -5.60
N GLU A 297 -6.78 -13.44 -6.50
CA GLU A 297 -7.63 -14.44 -7.14
C GLU A 297 -8.21 -15.41 -6.12
N PHE A 298 -7.38 -15.99 -5.25
CA PHE A 298 -7.82 -16.91 -4.21
C PHE A 298 -8.86 -16.30 -3.25
N MET A 299 -8.73 -15.01 -2.97
CA MET A 299 -9.73 -14.26 -2.20
C MET A 299 -11.01 -13.94 -2.98
N GLY A 300 -11.06 -14.26 -4.27
CA GLY A 300 -12.17 -13.94 -5.16
C GLY A 300 -12.24 -12.47 -5.60
N LEU A 301 -11.20 -11.66 -5.35
CA LEU A 301 -11.21 -10.24 -5.76
C LEU A 301 -11.31 -10.10 -7.28
N VAL A 302 -10.64 -10.97 -8.03
CA VAL A 302 -10.77 -11.04 -9.49
C VAL A 302 -12.21 -11.32 -9.90
N LYS A 303 -12.81 -12.36 -9.31
CA LYS A 303 -14.18 -12.79 -9.61
C LYS A 303 -15.22 -11.71 -9.36
N TYR A 304 -15.06 -10.95 -8.29
CA TYR A 304 -16.02 -9.93 -7.85
C TYR A 304 -15.66 -8.51 -8.29
N GLY A 305 -14.60 -8.33 -9.11
CA GLY A 305 -14.18 -7.01 -9.59
C GLY A 305 -13.72 -6.08 -8.48
N LYS A 306 -13.05 -6.62 -7.44
CA LYS A 306 -12.64 -5.90 -6.24
C LYS A 306 -11.12 -5.88 -6.04
N MET A 307 -10.35 -6.17 -7.09
CA MET A 307 -8.89 -6.07 -7.05
C MET A 307 -8.44 -4.65 -6.69
N PHE A 308 -7.31 -4.56 -6.02
CA PHE A 308 -6.73 -3.26 -5.73
C PHE A 308 -6.26 -2.56 -7.02
N ASN A 309 -6.50 -1.26 -7.10
CA ASN A 309 -5.98 -0.42 -8.19
C ASN A 309 -4.53 -0.01 -7.98
N ASN A 310 -4.03 -0.22 -6.77
CA ASN A 310 -2.66 0.07 -6.34
C ASN A 310 -1.85 -1.23 -6.27
N ARG A 311 -0.55 -1.10 -6.46
CA ARG A 311 0.36 -2.23 -6.34
C ARG A 311 0.61 -2.63 -4.88
N MET A 312 0.84 -3.90 -4.63
CA MET A 312 1.43 -4.36 -3.37
C MET A 312 2.89 -3.90 -3.30
N HIS A 313 3.26 -3.22 -2.22
CA HIS A 313 4.61 -2.71 -2.04
C HIS A 313 5.47 -3.66 -1.20
N PHE A 314 6.53 -4.16 -1.80
CA PHE A 314 7.59 -4.92 -1.17
C PHE A 314 8.75 -3.98 -0.85
N SER A 315 8.98 -3.66 0.41
CA SER A 315 9.94 -2.64 0.81
C SER A 315 11.07 -3.22 1.64
N ILE A 316 12.30 -2.86 1.29
CA ILE A 316 13.42 -3.03 2.22
C ILE A 316 13.26 -2.07 3.40
N ASP A 317 13.70 -2.50 4.58
CA ASP A 317 13.82 -1.64 5.76
C ASP A 317 15.09 -2.01 6.52
N TYR A 318 15.99 -1.05 6.68
CA TYR A 318 17.29 -1.27 7.32
C TYR A 318 17.19 -1.40 8.84
N LYS A 319 16.08 -1.01 9.45
CA LYS A 319 15.81 -1.15 10.89
C LYS A 319 14.96 -2.36 11.24
N ALA A 320 14.34 -2.99 10.27
CA ALA A 320 13.53 -4.17 10.49
C ALA A 320 14.41 -5.35 10.96
N LYS A 321 14.03 -5.96 12.08
CA LYS A 321 14.70 -7.17 12.59
C LYS A 321 14.19 -8.44 11.92
N SER A 322 12.93 -8.44 11.52
CA SER A 322 12.23 -9.53 10.83
C SER A 322 11.29 -8.97 9.78
N PRO A 323 10.85 -9.77 8.81
CA PRO A 323 9.79 -9.36 7.92
C PRO A 323 8.54 -9.01 8.71
N ASN A 324 7.75 -8.13 8.18
CA ASN A 324 6.45 -7.78 8.73
C ASN A 324 5.56 -7.13 7.67
N ALA A 325 4.26 -7.16 7.91
CA ALA A 325 3.26 -6.51 7.08
C ALA A 325 2.47 -5.48 7.89
N SER A 326 2.11 -4.40 7.24
CA SER A 326 1.31 -3.33 7.82
C SER A 326 0.58 -2.58 6.70
N ASP A 327 -0.17 -1.55 7.05
CA ASP A 327 -0.74 -0.68 6.04
C ASP A 327 0.34 -0.17 5.09
N TYR A 328 0.03 -0.20 3.80
CA TYR A 328 0.80 0.32 2.67
C TYR A 328 2.00 -0.51 2.20
N ARG A 329 2.40 -1.58 2.89
CA ARG A 329 3.58 -2.37 2.48
C ARG A 329 3.72 -3.70 3.20
N THR A 330 4.57 -4.54 2.61
CA THR A 330 5.31 -5.60 3.29
C THR A 330 6.77 -5.17 3.44
N VAL A 331 7.41 -5.56 4.54
CA VAL A 331 8.75 -5.11 4.93
C VAL A 331 9.69 -6.28 5.09
N TYR A 332 10.92 -6.12 4.60
CA TYR A 332 11.98 -7.13 4.71
C TYR A 332 13.29 -6.50 5.16
N ASN A 333 14.01 -7.17 6.03
CA ASN A 333 15.31 -6.67 6.45
C ASN A 333 16.36 -6.78 5.33
N ALA A 334 17.40 -5.96 5.43
CA ALA A 334 18.48 -5.86 4.45
C ALA A 334 19.47 -7.05 4.54
N SER A 335 19.00 -8.30 4.52
CA SER A 335 19.81 -9.50 4.57
C SER A 335 19.92 -10.19 3.20
N ASP A 336 20.98 -10.97 3.01
CA ASP A 336 21.14 -11.81 1.81
C ASP A 336 20.01 -12.84 1.67
N TYR A 337 19.43 -13.27 2.79
CA TYR A 337 18.29 -14.21 2.79
C TYR A 337 17.09 -13.65 2.00
N TYR A 338 16.79 -12.34 2.15
CA TYR A 338 15.70 -11.69 1.42
C TYR A 338 16.13 -11.08 0.08
N ALA A 339 17.44 -10.84 -0.14
CA ALA A 339 17.93 -10.50 -1.46
C ALA A 339 17.70 -11.64 -2.47
N GLU A 340 17.72 -12.90 -2.00
CA GLU A 340 17.51 -14.05 -2.89
C GLU A 340 16.15 -14.08 -3.60
N PRO A 341 14.98 -13.99 -2.92
CA PRO A 341 13.70 -14.00 -3.62
C PRO A 341 13.49 -12.76 -4.51
N PHE A 342 14.11 -11.64 -4.19
CA PHE A 342 13.88 -10.39 -4.92
C PHE A 342 14.88 -10.12 -6.04
N CYS A 343 16.11 -10.60 -5.92
CA CYS A 343 17.18 -10.32 -6.88
C CYS A 343 17.65 -11.55 -7.69
N LYS A 344 17.24 -12.77 -7.29
CA LYS A 344 17.53 -14.02 -8.00
C LYS A 344 16.19 -14.68 -8.36
N PRO A 345 15.59 -14.34 -9.51
CA PRO A 345 14.26 -14.83 -9.85
C PRO A 345 14.15 -16.35 -9.92
N GLU A 346 15.23 -17.05 -10.24
CA GLU A 346 15.30 -18.53 -10.24
C GLU A 346 15.13 -19.15 -8.84
N ASN A 347 15.46 -18.40 -7.78
CA ASN A 347 15.32 -18.86 -6.41
C ASN A 347 13.93 -18.57 -5.81
N PHE A 348 13.14 -17.73 -6.46
CA PHE A 348 11.84 -17.32 -5.95
C PHE A 348 10.92 -18.51 -5.61
N PRO A 349 10.78 -19.56 -6.45
CA PRO A 349 9.92 -20.71 -6.12
C PRO A 349 10.30 -21.40 -4.80
N THR A 350 11.57 -21.36 -4.42
CA THR A 350 12.05 -21.97 -3.17
C THR A 350 11.99 -21.01 -1.97
N ARG A 351 11.84 -19.73 -2.22
CA ARG A 351 11.87 -18.64 -1.22
C ARG A 351 10.58 -17.84 -1.12
N CYS A 352 9.56 -18.20 -1.90
CA CYS A 352 8.30 -17.44 -1.98
C CYS A 352 7.47 -17.44 -0.70
N TRP A 353 7.72 -18.37 0.25
CA TRP A 353 6.95 -18.47 1.49
C TRP A 353 6.94 -17.16 2.29
N GLY A 354 8.09 -16.56 2.53
CA GLY A 354 8.19 -15.30 3.28
C GLY A 354 7.42 -14.15 2.63
N PRO A 355 7.68 -13.81 1.36
CA PRO A 355 6.88 -12.82 0.66
C PRO A 355 5.38 -13.11 0.66
N ALA A 356 4.94 -14.34 0.42
CA ALA A 356 3.54 -14.73 0.46
C ALA A 356 2.93 -14.66 1.87
N HIS A 357 3.71 -14.93 2.91
CA HIS A 357 3.29 -14.78 4.30
C HIS A 357 2.96 -13.32 4.65
N GLU A 358 3.83 -12.40 4.24
CA GLU A 358 3.62 -10.98 4.54
C GLU A 358 2.49 -10.39 3.69
N VAL A 359 2.38 -10.74 2.40
CA VAL A 359 1.23 -10.35 1.57
C VAL A 359 -0.06 -10.96 2.12
N GLY A 360 -0.02 -12.23 2.56
CA GLY A 360 -1.13 -12.90 3.22
C GLY A 360 -1.63 -12.14 4.45
N HIS A 361 -0.75 -11.53 5.26
CA HIS A 361 -1.16 -10.65 6.36
C HIS A 361 -1.91 -9.40 5.88
N CYS A 362 -1.49 -8.81 4.77
CA CYS A 362 -2.20 -7.69 4.18
C CYS A 362 -3.61 -8.12 3.71
N ASN A 363 -3.73 -9.35 3.23
CA ASN A 363 -4.92 -9.91 2.60
C ASN A 363 -5.89 -10.61 3.56
N GLN A 364 -5.54 -10.82 4.82
CA GLN A 364 -6.47 -11.37 5.80
C GLN A 364 -7.71 -10.50 5.96
N THR A 365 -8.89 -11.03 5.64
CA THR A 365 -10.19 -10.36 5.83
C THR A 365 -10.56 -10.37 7.31
N ARG A 366 -10.76 -9.18 7.89
CA ARG A 366 -10.95 -8.97 9.33
C ARG A 366 -12.39 -8.61 9.67
N PRO A 367 -12.94 -9.09 10.80
CA PRO A 367 -12.43 -10.15 11.67
C PRO A 367 -12.74 -11.57 11.18
N GLY A 368 -13.54 -11.74 10.14
CA GLY A 368 -14.14 -12.99 9.71
C GLY A 368 -13.19 -14.15 9.43
N LEU A 369 -11.99 -13.88 8.87
CA LEU A 369 -10.92 -14.86 8.68
C LEU A 369 -9.66 -14.51 9.47
N LYS A 370 -9.76 -13.64 10.45
CA LYS A 370 -8.67 -13.23 11.34
C LYS A 370 -9.18 -13.01 12.76
N TRP A 371 -9.90 -13.96 13.32
CA TRP A 371 -10.27 -13.90 14.75
C TRP A 371 -9.07 -14.24 15.65
N ALA A 372 -9.23 -14.10 16.97
CA ALA A 372 -8.16 -14.31 17.94
C ALA A 372 -7.49 -15.68 17.80
N GLY A 373 -6.18 -15.69 17.79
CA GLY A 373 -5.33 -16.88 17.60
C GLY A 373 -5.01 -17.20 16.15
N LEU A 374 -5.59 -16.49 15.16
CA LEU A 374 -5.39 -16.78 13.74
C LEU A 374 -4.54 -15.76 12.98
N THR A 375 -3.98 -14.75 13.65
CA THR A 375 -3.17 -13.76 12.96
C THR A 375 -2.03 -14.39 12.14
N GLU A 376 -1.35 -15.40 12.69
CA GLU A 376 -0.26 -16.13 12.05
C GLU A 376 -0.70 -17.47 11.43
N VAL A 377 -2.00 -17.69 11.27
CA VAL A 377 -2.55 -18.95 10.73
C VAL A 377 -3.17 -18.74 9.36
N THR A 378 -4.20 -17.90 9.25
CA THR A 378 -4.96 -17.77 8.00
C THR A 378 -4.24 -17.01 6.91
N ASN A 379 -3.26 -16.15 7.23
CA ASN A 379 -2.32 -15.61 6.24
C ASN A 379 -1.52 -16.72 5.54
N ASN A 380 -1.23 -17.81 6.23
CA ASN A 380 -0.46 -18.94 5.69
C ASN A 380 -1.29 -19.89 4.79
N ILE A 381 -2.60 -19.72 4.70
CA ILE A 381 -3.38 -20.34 3.61
C ILE A 381 -2.83 -19.84 2.26
N MET A 382 -2.58 -18.52 2.17
CA MET A 382 -1.97 -17.89 1.00
C MET A 382 -0.56 -18.40 0.77
N SER A 383 0.27 -18.48 1.82
CA SER A 383 1.64 -19.00 1.68
C SER A 383 1.69 -20.42 1.12
N LEU A 384 0.80 -21.30 1.58
CA LEU A 384 0.67 -22.66 1.03
C LEU A 384 0.19 -22.66 -0.42
N PHE A 385 -0.80 -21.83 -0.72
CA PHE A 385 -1.33 -21.71 -2.08
C PHE A 385 -0.25 -21.22 -3.05
N ILE A 386 0.48 -20.19 -2.69
CA ILE A 386 1.59 -19.65 -3.50
C ILE A 386 2.70 -20.71 -3.64
N GLN A 387 3.15 -21.31 -2.53
CA GLN A 387 4.20 -22.32 -2.56
C GLN A 387 3.86 -23.46 -3.51
N THR A 388 2.65 -24.00 -3.43
CA THR A 388 2.20 -25.10 -4.28
C THR A 388 1.97 -24.66 -5.72
N SER A 389 1.51 -23.43 -5.95
CA SER A 389 1.35 -22.84 -7.29
C SER A 389 2.69 -22.60 -8.01
N PHE A 390 3.78 -22.44 -7.27
CA PHE A 390 5.14 -22.40 -7.80
C PHE A 390 5.79 -23.80 -7.90
N GLY A 391 4.99 -24.87 -7.80
CA GLY A 391 5.43 -26.25 -8.00
C GLY A 391 6.21 -26.85 -6.82
N ARG A 392 6.14 -26.22 -5.64
CA ARG A 392 6.81 -26.77 -4.44
C ARG A 392 5.89 -27.72 -3.69
N PRO A 393 6.44 -28.76 -3.04
CA PRO A 393 5.63 -29.63 -2.20
C PRO A 393 5.02 -28.84 -1.04
N CYS A 394 3.82 -29.27 -0.61
CA CYS A 394 3.14 -28.66 0.52
C CYS A 394 3.96 -28.77 1.81
N LYS A 395 4.29 -27.63 2.43
CA LYS A 395 5.07 -27.55 3.67
C LYS A 395 4.51 -28.45 4.77
N LEU A 396 3.19 -28.53 4.91
CA LEU A 396 2.54 -29.37 5.93
C LEU A 396 2.86 -30.87 5.81
N LEU A 397 3.24 -31.33 4.61
CA LEU A 397 3.59 -32.73 4.34
C LEU A 397 5.09 -33.01 4.44
N VAL A 398 5.94 -32.02 4.25
CA VAL A 398 7.39 -32.24 4.14
C VAL A 398 8.18 -31.75 5.35
N ASP A 399 7.68 -30.78 6.09
CA ASP A 399 8.37 -30.25 7.26
C ASP A 399 8.07 -31.09 8.50
N GLY A 400 9.10 -31.46 9.24
CA GLY A 400 8.95 -32.11 10.55
C GLY A 400 8.28 -31.19 11.57
N CYS A 401 7.65 -31.79 12.58
CA CYS A 401 6.90 -31.08 13.60
C CYS A 401 7.35 -31.53 14.99
N THR A 402 7.83 -30.60 15.80
CA THR A 402 8.06 -30.81 17.25
C THR A 402 7.13 -29.90 18.02
N LEU A 403 6.20 -30.49 18.75
CA LEU A 403 5.21 -29.78 19.56
C LEU A 403 5.76 -29.54 20.97
N LYS A 404 5.53 -28.36 21.50
CA LYS A 404 5.95 -27.99 22.85
C LYS A 404 4.81 -27.29 23.60
N ASP A 405 4.76 -27.48 24.90
CA ASP A 405 3.87 -26.71 25.76
C ASP A 405 4.43 -25.30 26.07
N GLU A 406 3.69 -24.51 26.82
CA GLU A 406 4.08 -23.15 27.23
C GLU A 406 5.33 -23.09 28.11
N ASN A 407 5.74 -24.23 28.70
CA ASN A 407 6.96 -24.38 29.50
C ASN A 407 8.16 -24.92 28.69
N ASP A 408 8.05 -24.91 27.35
CA ASP A 408 9.05 -25.42 26.40
C ASP A 408 9.30 -26.94 26.48
N GLN A 409 8.40 -27.70 27.15
CA GLN A 409 8.51 -29.15 27.22
C GLN A 409 7.97 -29.81 25.96
N THR A 410 8.73 -30.74 25.40
CA THR A 410 8.35 -31.47 24.20
C THR A 410 7.16 -32.39 24.44
N LEU A 411 6.06 -32.15 23.76
CA LEU A 411 4.85 -32.99 23.76
C LEU A 411 4.94 -34.13 22.76
N GLY A 412 5.72 -33.96 21.71
CA GLY A 412 5.95 -34.98 20.69
C GLY A 412 6.72 -34.43 19.49
N THR A 413 7.36 -35.37 18.74
CA THR A 413 8.07 -35.08 17.49
C THR A 413 7.51 -35.99 16.40
N TYR A 414 7.15 -35.40 15.26
CA TYR A 414 6.46 -36.05 14.14
C TYR A 414 7.18 -35.80 12.83
N ASN A 415 7.04 -36.73 11.87
CA ASN A 415 7.69 -36.63 10.58
C ASN A 415 7.17 -35.45 9.71
N ASN A 416 5.93 -35.03 9.97
CA ASN A 416 5.35 -33.89 9.29
C ASN A 416 4.31 -33.18 10.16
N ILE A 417 3.89 -32.01 9.72
CA ILE A 417 2.96 -31.15 10.44
C ILE A 417 1.56 -31.76 10.52
N TYR A 418 1.10 -32.50 9.48
CA TYR A 418 -0.19 -33.20 9.51
C TYR A 418 -0.26 -34.20 10.66
N GLN A 419 0.78 -35.04 10.85
CA GLN A 419 0.83 -35.99 11.95
C GLN A 419 0.81 -35.29 13.30
N GLY A 420 1.59 -34.22 13.45
CA GLY A 420 1.60 -33.42 14.67
C GLY A 420 0.24 -32.79 14.97
N ALA A 421 -0.40 -32.21 13.96
CA ALA A 421 -1.71 -31.59 14.11
C ALA A 421 -2.80 -32.62 14.46
N THR A 422 -2.81 -33.78 13.79
CA THR A 422 -3.75 -34.86 14.09
C THR A 422 -3.57 -35.37 15.50
N SER A 423 -2.34 -35.66 15.92
CA SER A 423 -2.06 -36.13 17.27
C SER A 423 -2.43 -35.09 18.33
N LEU A 424 -2.11 -33.81 18.10
CA LEU A 424 -2.36 -32.74 19.06
C LEU A 424 -3.84 -32.40 19.19
N ILE A 425 -4.53 -32.20 18.08
CA ILE A 425 -5.90 -31.67 18.06
C ILE A 425 -6.92 -32.82 18.04
N VAL A 426 -6.82 -33.72 17.06
CA VAL A 426 -7.83 -34.76 16.82
C VAL A 426 -7.75 -35.84 17.89
N ASP A 427 -6.61 -36.50 18.02
CA ASP A 427 -6.42 -37.59 19.02
C ASP A 427 -6.40 -37.05 20.45
N GLY A 428 -5.80 -35.87 20.63
CA GLY A 428 -5.73 -35.17 21.92
C GLY A 428 -7.05 -34.53 22.35
N LYS A 429 -8.07 -34.49 21.47
CA LYS A 429 -9.38 -33.87 21.72
C LYS A 429 -9.25 -32.46 22.29
N ARG A 430 -8.50 -31.60 21.59
CA ARG A 430 -8.22 -30.22 22.04
C ARG A 430 -9.02 -29.20 21.22
N PRO A 431 -9.40 -28.07 21.83
CA PRO A 431 -9.99 -26.97 21.06
C PRO A 431 -8.99 -26.43 20.04
N HIS A 432 -9.47 -26.03 18.86
CA HIS A 432 -8.64 -25.54 17.76
C HIS A 432 -7.78 -24.33 18.15
N CYS A 433 -8.25 -23.47 19.06
CA CYS A 433 -7.49 -22.32 19.56
C CYS A 433 -6.26 -22.69 20.41
N LEU A 434 -6.09 -23.96 20.78
CA LEU A 434 -4.93 -24.54 21.47
C LEU A 434 -4.39 -23.70 22.65
N PRO A 435 -5.20 -23.38 23.66
CA PRO A 435 -4.69 -22.66 24.82
C PRO A 435 -3.59 -23.49 25.52
N GLY A 436 -2.54 -22.82 26.00
CA GLY A 436 -1.45 -23.46 26.72
C GLY A 436 -0.45 -24.25 25.85
N ILE A 437 -0.51 -24.11 24.53
CA ILE A 437 0.48 -24.68 23.60
C ILE A 437 1.34 -23.55 23.02
N ALA A 438 2.65 -23.64 23.20
CA ALA A 438 3.63 -22.78 22.57
C ALA A 438 4.18 -23.43 21.29
N ASN A 439 4.83 -22.69 20.43
CA ASN A 439 5.52 -23.12 19.21
C ASN A 439 4.66 -23.94 18.21
N ILE A 440 4.90 -23.74 16.95
CA ILE A 440 4.26 -24.45 15.80
C ILE A 440 2.72 -24.52 15.84
N THR A 441 2.08 -23.90 16.83
CA THR A 441 0.61 -23.87 16.93
C THR A 441 -0.03 -23.33 15.65
N ARG A 442 0.58 -22.33 15.05
CA ARG A 442 0.13 -21.71 13.80
C ARG A 442 0.08 -22.70 12.63
N GLU A 443 1.10 -23.53 12.43
CA GLU A 443 1.14 -24.51 11.36
C GLU A 443 0.19 -25.69 11.64
N THR A 444 0.03 -26.11 12.88
CA THR A 444 -0.93 -27.16 13.22
C THR A 444 -2.37 -26.66 13.08
N GLN A 445 -2.65 -25.43 13.46
CA GLN A 445 -3.95 -24.80 13.29
C GLN A 445 -4.29 -24.55 11.80
N LEU A 446 -3.28 -24.41 10.93
CA LEU A 446 -3.45 -24.21 9.50
C LEU A 446 -4.02 -25.44 8.78
N VAL A 447 -3.75 -26.65 9.29
CA VAL A 447 -4.09 -27.92 8.65
C VAL A 447 -5.58 -28.01 8.24
N PRO A 448 -6.58 -27.76 9.10
CA PRO A 448 -7.98 -27.86 8.69
C PRO A 448 -8.37 -26.86 7.59
N PHE A 449 -7.84 -25.65 7.59
CA PHE A 449 -8.11 -24.68 6.51
C PHE A 449 -7.56 -25.16 5.17
N TRP A 450 -6.36 -25.76 5.18
CA TRP A 450 -5.79 -26.33 3.97
C TRP A 450 -6.52 -27.60 3.50
N GLN A 451 -7.00 -28.43 4.43
CA GLN A 451 -7.86 -29.58 4.09
C GLN A 451 -9.18 -29.13 3.45
N LEU A 452 -9.77 -28.02 3.89
CA LEU A 452 -10.95 -27.45 3.22
C LEU A 452 -10.62 -27.06 1.77
N LYS A 453 -9.45 -26.45 1.51
CA LYS A 453 -9.00 -26.15 0.13
C LYS A 453 -8.88 -27.42 -0.69
N LEU A 454 -8.19 -28.43 -0.18
CA LEU A 454 -8.00 -29.70 -0.90
C LEU A 454 -9.33 -30.40 -1.17
N TYR A 455 -10.19 -30.49 -0.15
CA TYR A 455 -11.46 -31.20 -0.30
C TYR A 455 -12.46 -30.44 -1.18
N MET A 456 -12.68 -29.18 -0.91
CA MET A 456 -13.69 -28.40 -1.65
C MET A 456 -13.26 -28.10 -3.09
N ILE A 457 -12.02 -27.70 -3.29
CA ILE A 457 -11.53 -27.25 -4.60
C ILE A 457 -10.99 -28.46 -5.40
N ASP A 458 -10.01 -29.19 -4.85
CA ASP A 458 -9.29 -30.19 -5.65
C ASP A 458 -10.09 -31.50 -5.78
N VAL A 459 -10.86 -31.91 -4.77
CA VAL A 459 -11.64 -33.14 -4.79
C VAL A 459 -13.04 -32.93 -5.35
N LEU A 460 -13.77 -31.93 -4.83
CA LEU A 460 -15.17 -31.71 -5.22
C LEU A 460 -15.33 -30.76 -6.42
N GLY A 461 -14.27 -30.13 -6.90
CA GLY A 461 -14.32 -29.19 -8.01
C GLY A 461 -15.08 -27.88 -7.74
N LYS A 462 -15.32 -27.55 -6.46
CA LYS A 462 -15.96 -26.28 -6.06
C LYS A 462 -14.93 -25.17 -6.08
N THR A 463 -14.44 -24.81 -7.27
CA THR A 463 -13.31 -23.90 -7.47
C THR A 463 -13.52 -22.51 -6.86
N ASP A 464 -14.77 -22.11 -6.67
CA ASP A 464 -15.15 -20.82 -6.09
C ASP A 464 -15.49 -20.87 -4.60
N PHE A 465 -15.17 -21.97 -3.91
CA PHE A 465 -15.49 -22.12 -2.48
C PHE A 465 -14.86 -21.02 -1.63
N TYR A 466 -13.56 -20.82 -1.72
CA TYR A 466 -12.88 -19.73 -0.98
C TYR A 466 -13.28 -18.35 -1.48
N HIS A 467 -13.53 -18.16 -2.77
CA HIS A 467 -14.03 -16.88 -3.31
C HIS A 467 -15.32 -16.45 -2.60
N LYS A 468 -16.29 -17.38 -2.47
CA LYS A 468 -17.57 -17.14 -1.78
C LYS A 468 -17.40 -16.91 -0.28
N LEU A 469 -16.48 -17.65 0.34
CA LEU A 469 -16.20 -17.53 1.76
C LEU A 469 -15.60 -16.17 2.11
N TYR A 470 -14.59 -15.72 1.36
CA TYR A 470 -14.02 -14.38 1.51
C TYR A 470 -15.04 -13.29 1.21
N GLU A 471 -15.87 -13.46 0.16
CA GLU A 471 -16.90 -12.48 -0.20
C GLU A 471 -17.96 -12.36 0.90
N TYR A 472 -18.37 -13.46 1.51
CA TYR A 472 -19.28 -13.41 2.65
C TYR A 472 -18.71 -12.54 3.77
N PHE A 473 -17.50 -12.84 4.25
CA PHE A 473 -16.88 -12.08 5.34
C PHE A 473 -16.59 -10.62 4.98
N ARG A 474 -16.40 -10.34 3.72
CA ARG A 474 -16.20 -8.98 3.21
C ARG A 474 -17.49 -8.16 3.25
N THR A 475 -18.62 -8.77 2.94
CA THR A 475 -19.90 -8.07 2.72
C THR A 475 -20.87 -8.16 3.90
N HIS A 476 -20.64 -9.04 4.87
CA HIS A 476 -21.48 -9.20 6.04
C HIS A 476 -20.77 -8.71 7.30
N GLU A 477 -21.56 -8.22 8.26
CA GLU A 477 -21.05 -7.90 9.58
C GLU A 477 -20.63 -9.18 10.31
N SER A 478 -19.56 -9.08 11.07
CA SER A 478 -19.09 -10.19 11.88
C SER A 478 -19.86 -10.22 13.20
N PRO A 479 -20.12 -11.41 13.76
CA PRO A 479 -20.89 -11.53 15.01
C PRO A 479 -20.13 -10.97 16.24
N SER A 480 -18.85 -10.69 16.10
CA SER A 480 -18.03 -10.13 17.18
C SER A 480 -16.92 -9.24 16.62
N ASP A 481 -16.80 -8.04 17.15
CA ASP A 481 -15.79 -7.08 16.81
C ASP A 481 -14.50 -7.22 17.64
N LYS A 482 -13.49 -6.43 17.28
CA LYS A 482 -12.21 -6.37 17.99
C LYS A 482 -12.43 -5.92 19.44
N GLY A 483 -12.06 -6.81 20.39
CA GLY A 483 -12.22 -6.54 21.83
C GLY A 483 -13.37 -7.30 22.48
N GLU A 484 -14.25 -7.88 21.69
CA GLU A 484 -15.34 -8.75 22.17
C GLU A 484 -14.93 -10.23 22.14
N ASN A 485 -15.89 -11.11 22.46
CA ASN A 485 -15.66 -12.56 22.42
C ASN A 485 -15.42 -13.07 20.99
N GLN A 486 -14.18 -13.40 20.66
CA GLN A 486 -13.77 -13.83 19.33
C GLN A 486 -14.19 -15.27 18.97
N GLY A 487 -14.66 -16.08 19.91
CA GLY A 487 -15.19 -17.42 19.65
C GLY A 487 -16.40 -17.41 18.73
N MET A 488 -17.21 -16.35 18.75
CA MET A 488 -18.36 -16.19 17.88
C MET A 488 -17.98 -16.13 16.40
N ASN A 489 -16.84 -15.54 16.06
CA ASN A 489 -16.33 -15.50 14.68
C ASN A 489 -15.93 -16.91 14.20
N GLN A 490 -15.39 -17.75 15.08
CA GLN A 490 -15.10 -19.15 14.75
C GLN A 490 -16.37 -19.95 14.45
N LEU A 491 -17.42 -19.77 15.24
CA LEU A 491 -18.72 -20.43 14.98
C LEU A 491 -19.38 -19.95 13.69
N ASP A 492 -19.27 -18.65 13.39
CA ASP A 492 -19.74 -18.12 12.11
C ASP A 492 -18.98 -18.72 10.93
N PHE A 493 -17.65 -18.84 11.03
CA PHE A 493 -16.85 -19.55 10.01
C PHE A 493 -17.35 -20.98 9.77
N VAL A 494 -17.62 -21.75 10.82
CA VAL A 494 -18.17 -23.12 10.71
C VAL A 494 -19.50 -23.13 9.96
N ARG A 495 -20.43 -22.23 10.32
CA ARG A 495 -21.73 -22.10 9.65
C ARG A 495 -21.55 -21.77 8.17
N GLN A 496 -20.71 -20.79 7.86
CA GLN A 496 -20.51 -20.35 6.47
C GLN A 496 -19.83 -21.43 5.61
N VAL A 497 -18.94 -22.23 6.15
CA VAL A 497 -18.38 -23.37 5.43
C VAL A 497 -19.46 -24.39 5.07
N CYS A 498 -20.36 -24.70 6.02
CA CYS A 498 -21.51 -25.60 5.75
C CYS A 498 -22.45 -25.01 4.70
N ASP A 499 -22.85 -23.76 4.86
CA ASP A 499 -23.83 -23.09 3.99
C ASP A 499 -23.31 -22.95 2.56
N ILE A 500 -22.06 -22.45 2.40
CA ILE A 500 -21.43 -22.22 1.09
C ILE A 500 -21.12 -23.55 0.39
N SER A 501 -20.70 -24.57 1.14
CA SER A 501 -20.42 -25.89 0.56
C SER A 501 -21.69 -26.70 0.26
N GLY A 502 -22.77 -26.43 0.98
CA GLY A 502 -23.99 -27.26 0.97
C GLY A 502 -23.78 -28.65 1.58
N LEU A 503 -22.78 -28.79 2.45
CA LEU A 503 -22.39 -30.05 3.06
C LEU A 503 -22.50 -29.97 4.59
N ASN A 504 -22.87 -31.07 5.22
CA ASN A 504 -22.75 -31.22 6.66
C ASN A 504 -21.25 -31.46 7.01
N MET A 505 -20.59 -30.47 7.57
CA MET A 505 -19.17 -30.53 7.95
C MET A 505 -18.99 -30.65 9.48
N LEU A 506 -20.02 -30.95 10.25
CA LEU A 506 -19.97 -30.99 11.71
C LEU A 506 -18.89 -31.96 12.21
N ASP A 507 -18.86 -33.21 11.72
CA ASP A 507 -17.84 -34.20 12.10
C ASP A 507 -16.43 -33.72 11.84
N PHE A 508 -16.20 -32.97 10.76
CA PHE A 508 -14.91 -32.39 10.44
C PHE A 508 -14.53 -31.34 11.49
N PHE A 509 -15.44 -30.42 11.79
CA PHE A 509 -15.18 -29.34 12.73
C PHE A 509 -15.10 -29.81 14.18
N GLU A 510 -15.88 -30.83 14.58
CA GLU A 510 -15.72 -31.48 15.86
C GLU A 510 -14.31 -32.09 16.01
N LYS A 511 -13.88 -32.90 15.05
CA LYS A 511 -12.54 -33.53 15.07
C LYS A 511 -11.42 -32.50 15.14
N TRP A 512 -11.54 -31.39 14.42
CA TRP A 512 -10.55 -30.33 14.42
C TRP A 512 -10.73 -29.30 15.55
N GLY A 513 -11.58 -29.58 16.53
CA GLY A 513 -11.71 -28.80 17.76
C GLY A 513 -12.38 -27.43 17.61
N PHE A 514 -13.05 -27.16 16.48
CA PHE A 514 -13.78 -25.89 16.30
C PHE A 514 -15.05 -25.84 17.14
N LEU A 515 -15.66 -26.98 17.43
CA LEU A 515 -16.89 -27.16 18.19
C LEU A 515 -16.62 -27.73 19.58
N TYR A 516 -15.61 -27.18 20.28
CA TYR A 516 -15.28 -27.53 21.65
C TYR A 516 -15.61 -26.37 22.58
N PRO A 517 -16.31 -26.61 23.70
CA PRO A 517 -16.47 -25.61 24.73
C PRO A 517 -15.11 -25.16 25.26
N VAL A 518 -14.88 -23.87 25.30
CA VAL A 518 -13.62 -23.29 25.76
C VAL A 518 -13.85 -21.88 26.27
N LYS A 519 -13.15 -21.54 27.35
CA LYS A 519 -13.10 -20.17 27.87
C LYS A 519 -11.67 -19.84 28.20
N THR A 520 -11.09 -18.89 27.45
CA THR A 520 -9.67 -18.52 27.60
C THR A 520 -9.43 -17.09 27.15
N THR A 521 -8.23 -16.61 27.41
CA THR A 521 -7.68 -15.39 26.82
C THR A 521 -6.48 -15.77 25.94
N LEU A 522 -6.56 -15.44 24.67
CA LEU A 522 -5.49 -15.71 23.71
C LEU A 522 -4.60 -14.48 23.58
N ASN A 523 -3.29 -14.68 23.64
CA ASN A 523 -2.32 -13.63 23.32
C ASN A 523 -2.02 -13.66 21.82
N ASP A 524 -2.71 -12.78 21.09
CA ASP A 524 -2.57 -12.64 19.64
C ASP A 524 -2.43 -11.13 19.30
N TYR A 525 -1.18 -10.61 19.41
CA TYR A 525 -0.89 -9.17 19.37
C TYR A 525 -1.73 -8.37 20.37
N GLY A 526 -1.76 -8.86 21.61
CA GLY A 526 -2.56 -8.41 22.74
C GLY A 526 -3.58 -9.46 23.19
N ASN A 527 -4.01 -9.32 24.43
CA ASN A 527 -4.96 -10.25 25.04
C ASN A 527 -6.35 -10.08 24.46
N LYS A 528 -6.94 -11.19 24.00
CA LYS A 528 -8.27 -11.25 23.39
C LYS A 528 -9.10 -12.34 24.06
N ALA A 529 -10.34 -12.01 24.44
CA ALA A 529 -11.28 -12.96 24.99
C ALA A 529 -11.70 -13.98 23.90
N PHE A 530 -11.76 -15.25 24.29
CA PHE A 530 -12.19 -16.33 23.43
C PHE A 530 -13.03 -17.33 24.23
N GLU A 531 -14.30 -17.39 23.94
CA GLU A 531 -15.25 -18.25 24.64
C GLU A 531 -16.25 -18.89 23.66
N ILE A 532 -16.41 -20.19 23.77
CA ILE A 532 -17.44 -20.98 23.10
C ILE A 532 -18.07 -21.84 24.18
N THR A 533 -19.39 -21.76 24.35
CA THR A 533 -20.15 -22.56 25.31
C THR A 533 -20.82 -23.76 24.62
N GLU A 534 -21.21 -24.79 25.39
CA GLU A 534 -21.98 -25.92 24.85
C GLU A 534 -23.30 -25.48 24.23
N GLU A 535 -23.95 -24.46 24.79
CA GLU A 535 -25.21 -23.92 24.26
C GLU A 535 -25.04 -23.22 22.91
N GLN A 536 -23.88 -22.69 22.62
CA GLN A 536 -23.56 -21.97 21.35
C GLN A 536 -23.21 -22.94 20.23
N ILE A 537 -22.73 -24.13 20.54
CA ILE A 537 -22.41 -25.21 19.61
C ILE A 537 -23.71 -25.85 19.12
#